data_040c2746fec0ee9f6998de9229b008d8
#
_entry.id   040c2746fec0ee9f6998de9229b008d8
#
_cell.length_a   1.000
_cell.length_b   1.000
_cell.length_c   1.000
_cell.angle_alpha   90.00
_cell.angle_beta   90.00
_cell.angle_gamma   90.00
#
_symmetry.space_group_name_H-M   'P 1'
#
loop_
_entity.id
_entity.type
_entity.pdbx_description
1 polymer ?
#
loop_
_entity_poly.entity_id
_entity_poly.type
_entity_poly.pdbx_seq_one_letter_code
_entity_poly.pdbx_strand_id
1 'polypeptide(L)'
;MMTNRIIHGDAIAELSKLPEQSVQLIIADPPYFQVLVGEAWDNQWKNEDEYLEWSMSWVRAAARVLKDDGLFYIFGQLGKREHIWLHFCSMVAKELQFHDMIIWDRAVGYNERYDSFTPCYEMILALRKSESAKPYFNKDAVRLPYEEDKIKAYLRDKRYKDKSARLLHLEKGKYATNILRVPSLKGSSKEKAGHPSQKPEKLIEHLILSSSRPDDLVLDPFLGSGTTAVVAERFERRWIGIEHNPDYIRIAEERLRLLREQKEPPLFKTISS
;
A
#
# COMPACT_ATOMS: atom_id res chain seq x y z
N MET A 1 -2.10 23.09 -5.02
CA MET A 1 -2.32 21.93 -5.91
C MET A 1 -3.67 21.31 -5.56
N MET A 2 -4.49 20.97 -6.55
CA MET A 2 -5.77 20.31 -6.33
C MET A 2 -5.52 18.84 -5.92
N THR A 3 -6.13 18.41 -4.83
CA THR A 3 -6.01 17.05 -4.25
C THR A 3 -7.36 16.33 -4.25
N ASN A 4 -7.40 15.10 -3.78
CA ASN A 4 -8.57 14.22 -3.73
C ASN A 4 -9.19 14.01 -5.12
N ARG A 5 -8.31 13.64 -6.07
CA ARG A 5 -8.70 13.45 -7.46
C ARG A 5 -7.99 12.28 -8.11
N ILE A 6 -8.64 11.70 -9.09
CA ILE A 6 -8.03 10.78 -10.05
C ILE A 6 -7.57 11.59 -11.26
N ILE A 7 -6.37 11.30 -11.74
CA ILE A 7 -5.82 11.84 -12.98
C ILE A 7 -5.83 10.72 -14.01
N HIS A 8 -6.58 10.88 -15.08
CA HIS A 8 -6.55 9.96 -16.21
C HIS A 8 -5.32 10.26 -17.06
N GLY A 9 -4.34 9.35 -17.08
CA GLY A 9 -3.12 9.58 -17.86
C GLY A 9 -2.03 8.53 -17.59
N ASP A 10 -0.93 8.72 -18.29
CA ASP A 10 0.30 7.95 -18.11
C ASP A 10 1.01 8.39 -16.82
N ALA A 11 1.47 7.43 -16.03
CA ALA A 11 2.09 7.68 -14.74
C ALA A 11 3.31 8.61 -14.84
N ILE A 12 4.22 8.39 -15.79
CA ILE A 12 5.44 9.18 -15.94
C ILE A 12 5.11 10.63 -16.36
N ALA A 13 4.21 10.77 -17.35
CA ALA A 13 3.79 12.06 -17.84
C ALA A 13 3.08 12.89 -16.76
N GLU A 14 2.19 12.27 -15.96
CA GLU A 14 1.45 12.98 -14.91
C GLU A 14 2.31 13.27 -13.67
N LEU A 15 3.20 12.35 -13.29
CA LEU A 15 4.18 12.58 -12.22
C LEU A 15 5.07 13.81 -12.54
N SER A 16 5.48 13.99 -13.80
CA SER A 16 6.33 15.11 -14.21
C SER A 16 5.70 16.49 -13.97
N LYS A 17 4.37 16.57 -13.94
CA LYS A 17 3.59 17.81 -13.73
C LYS A 17 3.39 18.15 -12.26
N LEU A 18 3.62 17.21 -11.36
CA LEU A 18 3.46 17.44 -9.92
C LEU A 18 4.65 18.25 -9.37
N PRO A 19 4.42 19.13 -8.39
CA PRO A 19 5.50 19.88 -7.74
C PRO A 19 6.50 18.95 -7.05
N GLU A 20 7.76 19.35 -7.06
CA GLU A 20 8.80 18.66 -6.30
C GLU A 20 8.52 18.70 -4.79
N GLN A 21 8.94 17.66 -4.06
CA GLN A 21 8.86 17.59 -2.60
C GLN A 21 7.46 17.94 -2.06
N SER A 22 6.40 17.51 -2.75
CA SER A 22 5.02 17.81 -2.39
C SER A 22 4.27 16.63 -1.75
N VAL A 23 4.77 15.40 -1.91
CA VAL A 23 4.11 14.16 -1.51
C VAL A 23 4.77 13.57 -0.26
N GLN A 24 3.98 13.27 0.76
CA GLN A 24 4.47 12.64 2.00
C GLN A 24 4.63 11.13 1.87
N LEU A 25 3.70 10.48 1.18
CA LEU A 25 3.66 9.04 1.03
C LEU A 25 3.34 8.66 -0.39
N ILE A 26 4.17 7.81 -0.99
CA ILE A 26 3.89 7.19 -2.28
C ILE A 26 3.66 5.70 -2.06
N ILE A 27 2.56 5.18 -2.62
CA ILE A 27 2.24 3.76 -2.64
C ILE A 27 2.05 3.38 -4.10
N ALA A 28 2.93 2.54 -4.64
CA ALA A 28 2.93 2.13 -6.03
C ALA A 28 2.78 0.62 -6.15
N ASP A 29 1.75 0.18 -6.87
CA ASP A 29 1.53 -1.22 -7.27
C ASP A 29 1.64 -1.32 -8.81
N PRO A 30 2.86 -1.23 -9.36
CA PRO A 30 3.07 -1.19 -10.81
C PRO A 30 2.76 -2.54 -11.46
N PRO A 31 2.62 -2.62 -12.80
CA PRO A 31 2.68 -3.88 -13.53
C PRO A 31 3.94 -4.68 -13.19
N TYR A 32 3.83 -6.03 -13.11
CA TYR A 32 4.91 -6.91 -12.65
C TYR A 32 5.63 -7.66 -13.79
N PHE A 33 5.38 -7.29 -15.01
CA PHE A 33 5.94 -7.90 -16.23
C PHE A 33 5.56 -9.38 -16.44
N GLN A 34 4.55 -9.60 -17.25
CA GLN A 34 4.09 -10.93 -17.68
C GLN A 34 3.63 -11.87 -16.53
N VAL A 35 3.15 -11.31 -15.43
CA VAL A 35 2.57 -12.06 -14.32
C VAL A 35 1.09 -12.37 -14.60
N LEU A 36 0.35 -11.39 -15.10
CA LEU A 36 -1.07 -11.53 -15.49
C LEU A 36 -1.19 -11.67 -17.01
N VAL A 37 -1.17 -12.90 -17.50
CA VAL A 37 -1.10 -13.24 -18.94
C VAL A 37 -2.24 -12.64 -19.76
N GLY A 38 -3.42 -12.41 -19.18
CA GLY A 38 -4.59 -11.84 -19.88
C GLY A 38 -4.64 -10.31 -19.91
N GLU A 39 -3.76 -9.62 -19.19
CA GLU A 39 -3.81 -8.18 -19.01
C GLU A 39 -2.80 -7.46 -19.92
N ALA A 40 -3.29 -6.67 -20.87
CA ALA A 40 -2.44 -5.96 -21.83
C ALA A 40 -1.42 -5.04 -21.14
N TRP A 41 -1.84 -4.38 -20.04
CA TRP A 41 -0.99 -3.47 -19.28
C TRP A 41 0.20 -4.16 -18.58
N ASP A 42 0.13 -5.49 -18.32
CA ASP A 42 1.22 -6.27 -17.72
C ASP A 42 2.11 -6.95 -18.80
N ASN A 43 1.73 -6.84 -20.09
CA ASN A 43 2.37 -7.55 -21.21
C ASN A 43 2.82 -6.59 -22.34
N GLN A 44 2.98 -5.30 -22.07
CA GLN A 44 3.25 -4.28 -23.09
C GLN A 44 4.73 -4.15 -23.49
N TRP A 45 5.67 -4.65 -22.68
CA TRP A 45 7.11 -4.56 -22.96
C TRP A 45 7.59 -5.80 -23.72
N LYS A 46 8.51 -5.58 -24.67
CA LYS A 46 9.05 -6.64 -25.52
C LYS A 46 10.04 -7.55 -24.77
N ASN A 47 10.76 -6.99 -23.81
CA ASN A 47 11.79 -7.69 -23.04
C ASN A 47 11.96 -7.06 -21.64
N GLU A 48 12.83 -7.67 -20.83
CA GLU A 48 13.10 -7.29 -19.45
C GLU A 48 13.78 -5.93 -19.35
N ASP A 49 14.71 -5.61 -20.28
CA ASP A 49 15.43 -4.35 -20.27
C ASP A 49 14.49 -3.18 -20.52
N GLU A 50 13.57 -3.30 -21.47
CA GLU A 50 12.54 -2.29 -21.74
C GLU A 50 11.61 -2.08 -20.53
N TYR A 51 11.22 -3.15 -19.85
CA TYR A 51 10.44 -3.07 -18.63
C TYR A 51 11.22 -2.39 -17.48
N LEU A 52 12.47 -2.74 -17.28
CA LEU A 52 13.31 -2.16 -16.22
C LEU A 52 13.61 -0.67 -16.49
N GLU A 53 13.86 -0.30 -17.75
CA GLU A 53 14.06 1.10 -18.14
C GLU A 53 12.80 1.93 -17.90
N TRP A 54 11.64 1.45 -18.32
CA TRP A 54 10.35 2.05 -18.01
C TRP A 54 10.14 2.17 -16.49
N SER A 55 10.44 1.10 -15.76
CA SER A 55 10.29 1.06 -14.31
C SER A 55 11.16 2.12 -13.63
N MET A 56 12.40 2.28 -14.02
CA MET A 56 13.28 3.31 -13.47
C MET A 56 12.84 4.73 -13.83
N SER A 57 12.19 4.91 -14.99
CA SER A 57 11.68 6.22 -15.40
C SER A 57 10.58 6.74 -14.46
N TRP A 58 9.58 5.92 -14.13
CA TRP A 58 8.54 6.33 -13.17
C TRP A 58 9.07 6.39 -11.73
N VAL A 59 10.02 5.52 -11.34
CA VAL A 59 10.67 5.60 -10.00
C VAL A 59 11.35 6.95 -9.82
N ARG A 60 12.13 7.43 -10.80
CA ARG A 60 12.80 8.75 -10.75
C ARG A 60 11.79 9.90 -10.69
N ALA A 61 10.72 9.82 -11.50
CA ALA A 61 9.65 10.82 -11.48
C ALA A 61 8.93 10.86 -10.12
N ALA A 62 8.66 9.71 -9.50
CA ALA A 62 8.07 9.61 -8.18
C ALA A 62 9.02 10.11 -7.07
N ALA A 63 10.31 9.76 -7.14
CA ALA A 63 11.33 10.21 -6.19
C ALA A 63 11.45 11.75 -6.16
N ARG A 64 11.30 12.43 -7.30
CA ARG A 64 11.34 13.89 -7.41
C ARG A 64 10.23 14.54 -6.58
N VAL A 65 9.03 14.00 -6.59
CA VAL A 65 7.87 14.57 -5.88
C VAL A 65 7.81 14.17 -4.41
N LEU A 66 8.57 13.16 -3.97
CA LEU A 66 8.64 12.72 -2.59
C LEU A 66 9.30 13.78 -1.71
N LYS A 67 8.73 14.07 -0.53
CA LYS A 67 9.35 14.92 0.50
C LYS A 67 10.58 14.27 1.10
N ASP A 68 11.45 15.06 1.74
CA ASP A 68 12.66 14.55 2.39
C ASP A 68 12.35 13.63 3.58
N ASP A 69 11.24 13.88 4.29
CA ASP A 69 10.72 13.03 5.38
C ASP A 69 9.63 12.05 4.92
N GLY A 70 9.46 11.88 3.61
CA GLY A 70 8.49 10.98 3.00
C GLY A 70 8.96 9.53 2.91
N LEU A 71 8.00 8.61 2.75
CA LEU A 71 8.23 7.20 2.43
C LEU A 71 7.64 6.84 1.08
N PHE A 72 8.33 5.92 0.40
CA PHE A 72 7.90 5.38 -0.88
C PHE A 72 7.83 3.86 -0.80
N TYR A 73 6.64 3.30 -0.95
CA TYR A 73 6.38 1.86 -0.98
C TYR A 73 6.15 1.39 -2.40
N ILE A 74 6.87 0.36 -2.83
CA ILE A 74 6.71 -0.28 -4.13
C ILE A 74 6.37 -1.74 -3.92
N PHE A 75 5.20 -2.16 -4.39
CA PHE A 75 4.79 -3.55 -4.40
C PHE A 75 5.52 -4.35 -5.46
N GLY A 76 5.78 -5.61 -5.17
CA GLY A 76 6.39 -6.53 -6.12
C GLY A 76 6.31 -7.97 -5.68
N GLN A 77 6.50 -8.86 -6.65
CA GLN A 77 6.52 -10.30 -6.40
C GLN A 77 7.58 -10.96 -7.28
N LEU A 78 8.06 -12.13 -6.85
CA LEU A 78 9.05 -12.86 -7.61
C LEU A 78 8.50 -13.43 -8.94
N GLY A 79 7.21 -13.75 -9.02
CA GLY A 79 6.58 -14.24 -10.25
C GLY A 79 7.26 -15.45 -10.87
N LYS A 80 7.15 -15.60 -12.20
CA LYS A 80 7.84 -16.64 -12.99
C LYS A 80 9.28 -16.28 -13.37
N ARG A 81 9.64 -15.00 -13.24
CA ARG A 81 10.96 -14.44 -13.56
C ARG A 81 11.50 -13.71 -12.34
N GLU A 82 11.85 -14.48 -11.31
CA GLU A 82 12.23 -13.99 -9.98
C GLU A 82 13.36 -12.97 -10.03
N HIS A 83 14.31 -13.14 -10.94
CA HIS A 83 15.46 -12.26 -11.09
C HIS A 83 15.08 -10.82 -11.46
N ILE A 84 13.97 -10.58 -12.17
CA ILE A 84 13.54 -9.23 -12.57
C ILE A 84 13.27 -8.35 -11.35
N TRP A 85 12.50 -8.87 -10.37
CA TRP A 85 12.25 -8.13 -9.15
C TRP A 85 13.51 -7.85 -8.34
N LEU A 86 14.41 -8.83 -8.25
CA LEU A 86 15.70 -8.64 -7.56
C LEU A 86 16.57 -7.61 -8.29
N HIS A 87 16.60 -7.65 -9.62
CA HIS A 87 17.33 -6.70 -10.44
C HIS A 87 16.74 -5.29 -10.30
N PHE A 88 15.42 -5.15 -10.38
CA PHE A 88 14.72 -3.89 -10.14
C PHE A 88 15.06 -3.31 -8.76
N CYS A 89 14.96 -4.09 -7.68
CA CYS A 89 15.34 -3.65 -6.35
C CYS A 89 16.79 -3.14 -6.29
N SER A 90 17.72 -3.83 -6.94
CA SER A 90 19.11 -3.41 -7.02
C SER A 90 19.31 -2.10 -7.77
N MET A 91 18.54 -1.87 -8.84
CA MET A 91 18.57 -0.61 -9.59
C MET A 91 17.98 0.54 -8.76
N VAL A 92 16.83 0.33 -8.13
CA VAL A 92 16.18 1.35 -7.29
C VAL A 92 17.05 1.74 -6.10
N ALA A 93 17.77 0.80 -5.50
CA ALA A 93 18.70 1.05 -4.39
C ALA A 93 19.90 1.94 -4.75
N LYS A 94 20.14 2.21 -6.04
CA LYS A 94 21.14 3.20 -6.51
C LYS A 94 20.59 4.63 -6.61
N GLU A 95 19.26 4.77 -6.71
CA GLU A 95 18.57 6.05 -6.86
C GLU A 95 17.99 6.57 -5.53
N LEU A 96 17.50 5.64 -4.70
CA LEU A 96 16.85 5.91 -3.42
C LEU A 96 17.44 5.03 -2.33
N GLN A 97 17.40 5.52 -1.09
CA GLN A 97 17.92 4.78 0.04
C GLN A 97 16.93 3.70 0.49
N PHE A 98 17.38 2.46 0.59
CA PHE A 98 16.65 1.37 1.21
C PHE A 98 16.26 1.73 2.65
N HIS A 99 15.01 1.52 3.01
CA HIS A 99 14.50 1.72 4.36
C HIS A 99 14.11 0.40 5.02
N ASP A 100 13.25 -0.40 4.37
CA ASP A 100 12.82 -1.73 4.85
C ASP A 100 12.32 -2.59 3.67
N MET A 101 12.22 -3.90 3.92
CA MET A 101 11.48 -4.83 3.07
C MET A 101 10.34 -5.42 3.88
N ILE A 102 9.11 -5.06 3.52
CA ILE A 102 7.90 -5.57 4.16
C ILE A 102 7.41 -6.77 3.39
N ILE A 103 7.10 -7.84 4.09
CA ILE A 103 6.51 -9.05 3.53
C ILE A 103 4.99 -9.02 3.77
N TRP A 104 4.22 -8.97 2.71
CA TRP A 104 2.80 -9.20 2.79
C TRP A 104 2.51 -10.70 2.72
N ASP A 105 2.26 -11.33 3.87
CA ASP A 105 1.75 -12.70 3.96
C ASP A 105 0.27 -12.70 3.57
N ARG A 106 -0.03 -13.27 2.40
CA ARG A 106 -1.38 -13.37 1.81
C ARG A 106 -2.26 -14.41 2.49
N ALA A 107 -1.71 -15.16 3.46
CA ALA A 107 -2.33 -16.25 4.20
C ALA A 107 -2.74 -17.47 3.33
N VAL A 108 -2.67 -17.39 2.02
CA VAL A 108 -2.99 -18.48 1.09
C VAL A 108 -1.90 -18.57 0.03
N GLY A 109 -1.38 -19.78 -0.19
CA GLY A 109 -0.42 -20.05 -1.27
C GLY A 109 -1.06 -19.91 -2.65
N TYR A 110 -0.25 -19.60 -3.64
CA TYR A 110 -0.63 -19.50 -5.05
C TYR A 110 0.50 -20.06 -5.93
N ASN A 111 0.18 -20.49 -7.13
CA ASN A 111 1.14 -21.06 -8.07
C ASN A 111 1.98 -22.18 -7.43
N GLU A 112 1.33 -23.28 -7.05
CA GLU A 112 1.99 -24.45 -6.44
C GLU A 112 3.22 -24.88 -7.25
N ARG A 113 4.32 -25.19 -6.54
CA ARG A 113 5.58 -25.65 -7.12
C ARG A 113 5.88 -27.07 -6.65
N TYR A 114 6.42 -27.87 -7.55
CA TYR A 114 6.80 -29.27 -7.24
C TYR A 114 8.20 -29.37 -6.63
N ASP A 115 9.07 -28.39 -6.90
CA ASP A 115 10.50 -28.39 -6.59
C ASP A 115 10.87 -27.36 -5.51
N SER A 116 9.90 -26.62 -4.98
CA SER A 116 10.09 -25.57 -3.98
C SER A 116 8.83 -25.35 -3.14
N PHE A 117 8.94 -24.48 -2.16
CA PHE A 117 7.79 -24.05 -1.35
C PHE A 117 6.79 -23.28 -2.20
N THR A 118 5.49 -23.50 -1.94
CA THR A 118 4.42 -22.73 -2.55
C THR A 118 4.48 -21.28 -2.06
N PRO A 119 4.63 -20.28 -2.94
CA PRO A 119 4.68 -18.89 -2.52
C PRO A 119 3.34 -18.45 -1.95
N CYS A 120 3.38 -17.69 -0.84
CA CYS A 120 2.19 -17.14 -0.18
C CYS A 120 2.33 -15.66 0.15
N TYR A 121 3.32 -14.98 -0.40
CA TYR A 121 3.63 -13.60 -0.06
C TYR A 121 3.89 -12.73 -1.31
N GLU A 122 3.73 -11.44 -1.12
CA GLU A 122 4.30 -10.39 -1.96
C GLU A 122 5.25 -9.54 -1.14
N MET A 123 6.13 -8.80 -1.80
CA MET A 123 7.09 -7.91 -1.14
C MET A 123 6.67 -6.46 -1.34
N ILE A 124 7.00 -5.62 -0.36
CA ILE A 124 6.83 -4.18 -0.45
C ILE A 124 8.17 -3.55 -0.10
N LEU A 125 8.84 -3.03 -1.12
CA LEU A 125 10.09 -2.31 -0.95
C LEU A 125 9.80 -0.94 -0.37
N ALA A 126 10.30 -0.65 0.82
CA ALA A 126 10.20 0.65 1.47
C ALA A 126 11.48 1.46 1.24
N LEU A 127 11.32 2.67 0.77
CA LEU A 127 12.39 3.56 0.36
C LEU A 127 12.25 4.94 1.01
N ARG A 128 13.38 5.58 1.27
CA ARG A 128 13.48 6.98 1.68
C ARG A 128 14.41 7.73 0.72
N LYS A 129 14.35 9.04 0.73
CA LYS A 129 15.01 9.87 -0.28
C LYS A 129 16.53 9.83 -0.20
N SER A 130 17.09 9.78 1.03
CA SER A 130 18.53 9.75 1.27
C SER A 130 18.86 9.05 2.58
N GLU A 131 20.13 8.77 2.81
CA GLU A 131 20.61 8.18 4.06
C GLU A 131 20.31 9.06 5.28
N SER A 132 20.45 10.37 5.15
CA SER A 132 20.14 11.35 6.20
C SER A 132 18.65 11.62 6.41
N ALA A 133 17.79 11.20 5.48
CA ALA A 133 16.35 11.36 5.58
C ALA A 133 15.80 10.66 6.83
N LYS A 134 14.90 11.35 7.54
CA LYS A 134 14.21 10.84 8.72
C LYS A 134 12.71 10.76 8.40
N PRO A 135 12.25 9.68 7.78
CA PRO A 135 10.85 9.55 7.43
C PRO A 135 9.94 9.60 8.66
N TYR A 136 8.78 10.20 8.47
CA TYR A 136 7.72 10.07 9.47
C TYR A 136 7.26 8.61 9.54
N PHE A 137 7.27 8.04 10.76
CA PHE A 137 6.74 6.70 11.00
C PHE A 137 6.07 6.61 12.38
N ASN A 138 4.76 6.39 12.40
CA ASN A 138 3.95 6.21 13.60
C ASN A 138 3.67 4.73 13.86
N LYS A 139 4.58 4.08 14.57
CA LYS A 139 4.42 2.66 14.95
C LYS A 139 3.25 2.39 15.88
N ASP A 140 2.77 3.41 16.61
CA ASP A 140 1.66 3.26 17.53
C ASP A 140 0.30 3.19 16.81
N ALA A 141 0.17 3.81 15.64
CA ALA A 141 -1.05 3.78 14.84
C ALA A 141 -1.36 2.39 14.25
N VAL A 142 -0.37 1.49 14.21
CA VAL A 142 -0.48 0.15 13.60
C VAL A 142 -0.19 -0.98 14.59
N ARG A 143 -0.44 -0.74 15.87
CA ARG A 143 -0.32 -1.78 16.90
C ARG A 143 -1.32 -2.91 16.66
N LEU A 144 -0.89 -4.13 16.96
CA LEU A 144 -1.71 -5.32 16.89
C LEU A 144 -2.17 -5.72 18.30
N PRO A 145 -3.43 -6.07 18.50
CA PRO A 145 -3.90 -6.48 19.82
C PRO A 145 -3.20 -7.78 20.27
N TYR A 146 -3.04 -7.92 21.56
CA TYR A 146 -2.70 -9.23 22.15
C TYR A 146 -3.94 -10.10 22.26
N GLU A 147 -3.79 -11.39 22.05
CA GLU A 147 -4.81 -12.37 22.38
C GLU A 147 -5.06 -12.39 23.91
N GLU A 148 -6.32 -12.50 24.33
CA GLU A 148 -6.69 -12.46 25.75
C GLU A 148 -5.91 -13.46 26.62
N ASP A 149 -5.70 -14.68 26.11
CA ASP A 149 -4.95 -15.70 26.86
C ASP A 149 -3.47 -15.32 27.03
N LYS A 150 -2.89 -14.64 26.05
CA LYS A 150 -1.53 -14.08 26.18
C LYS A 150 -1.48 -12.96 27.21
N ILE A 151 -2.50 -12.08 27.23
CA ILE A 151 -2.61 -11.04 28.28
C ILE A 151 -2.65 -11.69 29.66
N LYS A 152 -3.52 -12.68 29.85
CA LYS A 152 -3.62 -13.43 31.12
C LYS A 152 -2.29 -14.09 31.51
N ALA A 153 -1.59 -14.69 30.55
CA ALA A 153 -0.29 -15.32 30.79
C ALA A 153 0.78 -14.29 31.22
N TYR A 154 0.87 -13.16 30.53
CA TYR A 154 1.81 -12.09 30.88
C TYR A 154 1.50 -11.46 32.26
N LEU A 155 0.25 -11.35 32.66
CA LEU A 155 -0.14 -10.85 33.98
C LEU A 155 0.18 -11.84 35.11
N ARG A 156 0.26 -13.15 34.83
CA ARG A 156 0.71 -14.18 35.79
C ARG A 156 2.22 -14.19 36.00
N ASP A 157 2.98 -13.62 35.06
CA ASP A 157 4.45 -13.63 35.13
C ASP A 157 4.94 -12.82 36.34
N LYS A 158 5.62 -13.50 37.27
CA LYS A 158 6.12 -12.92 38.53
C LYS A 158 7.22 -11.89 38.34
N ARG A 159 7.86 -11.83 37.19
CA ARG A 159 8.89 -10.82 36.87
C ARG A 159 8.33 -9.39 36.83
N TYR A 160 7.05 -9.23 36.56
CA TYR A 160 6.38 -7.95 36.52
C TYR A 160 5.66 -7.68 37.85
N LYS A 161 6.29 -6.82 38.68
CA LYS A 161 5.74 -6.48 40.01
C LYS A 161 4.49 -5.61 39.91
N ASP A 162 4.52 -4.58 39.05
CA ASP A 162 3.37 -3.72 38.78
C ASP A 162 2.47 -4.31 37.69
N LYS A 163 1.39 -4.94 38.12
CA LYS A 163 0.40 -5.56 37.22
C LYS A 163 -0.45 -4.53 36.49
N SER A 164 -0.71 -3.39 37.10
CA SER A 164 -1.54 -2.33 36.52
C SER A 164 -0.82 -1.64 35.37
N ALA A 165 0.42 -1.23 35.57
CA ALA A 165 1.27 -0.67 34.51
C ALA A 165 1.48 -1.70 33.37
N ARG A 166 1.63 -2.99 33.72
CA ARG A 166 1.75 -4.06 32.73
C ARG A 166 0.48 -4.22 31.91
N LEU A 167 -0.69 -4.20 32.52
CA LEU A 167 -1.98 -4.28 31.83
C LEU A 167 -2.13 -3.13 30.83
N LEU A 168 -1.91 -1.90 31.25
CA LEU A 168 -1.96 -0.71 30.37
C LEU A 168 -1.02 -0.84 29.16
N HIS A 169 0.15 -1.44 29.36
CA HIS A 169 1.07 -1.70 28.25
C HIS A 169 0.53 -2.77 27.30
N LEU A 170 -0.06 -3.84 27.81
CA LEU A 170 -0.63 -4.92 27.01
C LEU A 170 -1.88 -4.48 26.23
N GLU A 171 -2.71 -3.63 26.84
CA GLU A 171 -3.91 -3.05 26.22
C GLU A 171 -3.57 -2.18 25.01
N LYS A 172 -2.42 -1.48 25.01
CA LYS A 172 -1.93 -0.75 23.84
C LYS A 172 -1.62 -1.65 22.65
N GLY A 173 -1.44 -2.95 22.88
CA GLY A 173 -1.04 -3.90 21.84
C GLY A 173 0.47 -3.91 21.59
N LYS A 174 0.90 -4.89 20.81
CA LYS A 174 2.30 -5.05 20.36
C LYS A 174 2.56 -4.25 19.08
N TYR A 175 3.78 -3.81 18.88
CA TYR A 175 4.17 -3.20 17.61
C TYR A 175 4.02 -4.22 16.48
N ALA A 176 3.51 -3.74 15.33
CA ALA A 176 3.52 -4.53 14.10
C ALA A 176 4.97 -4.85 13.69
N THR A 177 5.15 -5.99 13.06
CA THR A 177 6.40 -6.38 12.42
C THR A 177 6.35 -6.03 10.93
N ASN A 178 7.46 -6.14 10.23
CA ASN A 178 7.51 -6.02 8.78
C ASN A 178 7.01 -7.26 8.02
N ILE A 179 6.36 -8.21 8.72
CA ILE A 179 5.55 -9.28 8.13
C ILE A 179 4.10 -8.98 8.43
N LEU A 180 3.36 -8.51 7.41
CA LEU A 180 1.96 -8.14 7.52
C LEU A 180 1.09 -9.29 7.02
N ARG A 181 0.41 -9.99 7.93
CA ARG A 181 -0.52 -11.07 7.56
C ARG A 181 -1.90 -10.50 7.31
N VAL A 182 -2.22 -10.30 6.05
CA VAL A 182 -3.53 -9.82 5.58
C VAL A 182 -4.00 -10.73 4.45
N PRO A 183 -5.11 -11.48 4.62
CA PRO A 183 -5.60 -12.34 3.55
C PRO A 183 -5.85 -11.58 2.25
N SER A 184 -5.46 -12.18 1.13
CA SER A 184 -5.81 -11.64 -0.19
C SER A 184 -7.32 -11.72 -0.43
N LEU A 185 -7.84 -10.81 -1.24
CA LEU A 185 -9.27 -10.74 -1.53
C LEU A 185 -9.71 -11.95 -2.35
N LYS A 186 -10.68 -12.70 -1.82
CA LYS A 186 -11.37 -13.78 -2.56
C LYS A 186 -12.40 -13.19 -3.50
N GLY A 187 -12.81 -13.96 -4.53
CA GLY A 187 -13.87 -13.55 -5.46
C GLY A 187 -15.19 -13.17 -4.78
N SER A 188 -15.49 -13.78 -3.65
CA SER A 188 -16.68 -13.51 -2.82
C SER A 188 -16.52 -12.36 -1.81
N SER A 189 -15.38 -11.70 -1.76
CA SER A 189 -15.17 -10.57 -0.85
C SER A 189 -16.04 -9.39 -1.25
N LYS A 190 -16.77 -8.80 -0.29
CA LYS A 190 -17.57 -7.58 -0.50
C LYS A 190 -16.72 -6.37 -0.90
N GLU A 191 -15.45 -6.38 -0.55
CA GLU A 191 -14.49 -5.33 -0.88
C GLU A 191 -14.04 -5.40 -2.35
N LYS A 192 -14.14 -6.59 -2.99
CA LYS A 192 -13.63 -6.79 -4.34
C LYS A 192 -14.52 -6.12 -5.38
N ALA A 193 -13.96 -5.17 -6.12
CA ALA A 193 -14.67 -4.31 -7.06
C ALA A 193 -14.39 -4.62 -8.55
N GLY A 194 -13.90 -5.84 -8.86
CA GLY A 194 -13.71 -6.26 -10.26
C GLY A 194 -12.29 -6.09 -10.82
N HIS A 195 -11.38 -5.43 -10.12
CA HIS A 195 -9.97 -5.36 -10.54
C HIS A 195 -9.24 -6.68 -10.25
N PRO A 196 -8.44 -7.25 -11.18
CA PRO A 196 -7.83 -8.57 -11.02
C PRO A 196 -6.83 -8.65 -9.87
N SER A 197 -6.03 -7.59 -9.64
CA SER A 197 -4.97 -7.53 -8.62
C SER A 197 -5.27 -6.56 -7.48
N GLN A 198 -6.56 -6.30 -7.18
CA GLN A 198 -6.95 -5.37 -6.10
C GLN A 198 -6.27 -5.72 -4.77
N LYS A 199 -5.57 -4.76 -4.18
CA LYS A 199 -4.97 -4.90 -2.85
C LYS A 199 -6.01 -4.74 -1.74
N PRO A 200 -5.92 -5.50 -0.63
CA PRO A 200 -6.82 -5.35 0.52
C PRO A 200 -6.69 -3.98 1.18
N GLU A 201 -7.81 -3.34 1.52
CA GLU A 201 -7.82 -2.05 2.22
C GLU A 201 -7.03 -2.12 3.54
N LYS A 202 -7.17 -3.22 4.28
CA LYS A 202 -6.45 -3.42 5.54
C LYS A 202 -4.92 -3.39 5.38
N LEU A 203 -4.39 -3.85 4.26
CA LEU A 203 -2.96 -3.78 3.97
C LEU A 203 -2.52 -2.32 3.74
N ILE A 204 -3.26 -1.60 2.91
CA ILE A 204 -2.98 -0.19 2.59
C ILE A 204 -3.17 0.70 3.83
N GLU A 205 -4.13 0.37 4.71
CA GLU A 205 -4.34 1.04 6.00
C GLU A 205 -3.07 1.03 6.86
N HIS A 206 -2.39 -0.12 6.97
CA HIS A 206 -1.12 -0.20 7.72
C HIS A 206 -0.07 0.78 7.17
N LEU A 207 0.07 0.87 5.84
CA LEU A 207 1.05 1.73 5.20
C LEU A 207 0.70 3.21 5.38
N ILE A 208 -0.57 3.59 5.20
CA ILE A 208 -1.03 4.97 5.32
C ILE A 208 -0.94 5.47 6.77
N LEU A 209 -1.46 4.69 7.72
CA LEU A 209 -1.49 5.12 9.13
C LEU A 209 -0.10 5.20 9.75
N SER A 210 0.81 4.32 9.36
CA SER A 210 2.18 4.37 9.85
C SER A 210 3.00 5.51 9.26
N SER A 211 2.75 5.90 7.99
CA SER A 211 3.70 6.69 7.20
C SER A 211 3.18 8.06 6.77
N SER A 212 2.00 8.46 7.26
CA SER A 212 1.42 9.78 7.01
C SER A 212 0.59 10.27 8.20
N ARG A 213 0.43 11.60 8.30
CA ARG A 213 -0.49 12.26 9.24
C ARG A 213 -1.80 12.60 8.53
N PRO A 214 -2.89 12.93 9.26
CA PRO A 214 -4.01 13.63 8.64
C PRO A 214 -3.53 14.84 7.84
N ASP A 215 -4.22 15.14 6.73
CA ASP A 215 -3.87 16.18 5.75
C ASP A 215 -2.55 16.02 4.97
N ASP A 216 -1.75 15.00 5.25
CA ASP A 216 -0.61 14.69 4.39
C ASP A 216 -1.10 14.19 3.01
N LEU A 217 -0.30 14.44 1.97
CA LEU A 217 -0.60 14.00 0.61
C LEU A 217 -0.06 12.60 0.36
N VAL A 218 -0.96 11.70 0.02
CA VAL A 218 -0.68 10.34 -0.46
C VAL A 218 -0.82 10.28 -1.98
N LEU A 219 0.13 9.68 -2.65
CA LEU A 219 0.14 9.50 -4.11
C LEU A 219 0.17 8.01 -4.47
N ASP A 220 -0.71 7.63 -5.38
CA ASP A 220 -0.66 6.32 -6.03
C ASP A 220 -0.55 6.53 -7.56
N PRO A 221 0.62 6.27 -8.15
CA PRO A 221 0.83 6.44 -9.59
C PRO A 221 0.23 5.31 -10.45
N PHE A 222 -0.30 4.25 -9.83
CA PHE A 222 -0.93 3.10 -10.48
C PHE A 222 -2.21 2.72 -9.74
N LEU A 223 -3.17 3.66 -9.71
CA LEU A 223 -4.32 3.65 -8.80
C LEU A 223 -5.19 2.39 -8.90
N GLY A 224 -5.34 1.81 -10.09
CA GLY A 224 -6.17 0.64 -10.33
C GLY A 224 -7.60 0.84 -9.81
N SER A 225 -8.05 -0.05 -8.94
CA SER A 225 -9.38 0.01 -8.31
C SER A 225 -9.56 1.08 -7.23
N GLY A 226 -8.56 1.93 -6.98
CA GLY A 226 -8.67 3.04 -6.03
C GLY A 226 -8.47 2.69 -4.55
N THR A 227 -7.91 1.55 -4.21
CA THR A 227 -7.77 1.14 -2.80
C THR A 227 -7.01 2.18 -1.97
N THR A 228 -5.89 2.70 -2.50
CA THR A 228 -5.12 3.75 -1.84
C THR A 228 -5.93 5.03 -1.61
N ALA A 229 -6.70 5.48 -2.60
CA ALA A 229 -7.54 6.67 -2.50
C ALA A 229 -8.66 6.50 -1.48
N VAL A 230 -9.36 5.35 -1.49
CA VAL A 230 -10.42 5.00 -0.54
C VAL A 230 -9.91 5.02 0.89
N VAL A 231 -8.76 4.40 1.15
CA VAL A 231 -8.17 4.34 2.49
C VAL A 231 -7.63 5.71 2.91
N ALA A 232 -6.98 6.45 2.02
CA ALA A 232 -6.49 7.80 2.30
C ALA A 232 -7.64 8.74 2.69
N GLU A 233 -8.75 8.74 1.94
CA GLU A 233 -9.91 9.56 2.22
C GLU A 233 -10.63 9.13 3.51
N ARG A 234 -10.69 7.82 3.80
CA ARG A 234 -11.27 7.30 5.06
C ARG A 234 -10.57 7.85 6.29
N PHE A 235 -9.25 7.96 6.20
CA PHE A 235 -8.39 8.41 7.31
C PHE A 235 -7.92 9.86 7.19
N GLU A 236 -8.66 10.69 6.44
CA GLU A 236 -8.42 12.15 6.35
C GLU A 236 -7.05 12.53 5.76
N ARG A 237 -6.49 11.70 4.89
CA ARG A 237 -5.33 12.08 4.09
C ARG A 237 -5.80 12.69 2.77
N ARG A 238 -5.10 13.71 2.31
CA ARG A 238 -5.26 14.16 0.92
C ARG A 238 -4.62 13.13 0.00
N TRP A 239 -5.16 12.98 -1.20
CA TRP A 239 -4.64 11.98 -2.11
C TRP A 239 -4.68 12.45 -3.57
N ILE A 240 -3.81 11.85 -4.39
CA ILE A 240 -3.83 11.89 -5.85
C ILE A 240 -3.62 10.45 -6.33
N GLY A 241 -4.47 10.00 -7.24
CA GLY A 241 -4.29 8.74 -7.95
C GLY A 241 -4.10 8.99 -9.43
N ILE A 242 -3.18 8.28 -10.07
CA ILE A 242 -3.01 8.31 -11.53
C ILE A 242 -3.42 6.95 -12.06
N GLU A 243 -4.26 6.92 -13.09
CA GLU A 243 -4.72 5.68 -13.71
C GLU A 243 -4.88 5.88 -15.21
N HIS A 244 -4.40 4.92 -15.98
CA HIS A 244 -4.47 4.96 -17.44
C HIS A 244 -5.74 4.33 -18.00
N ASN A 245 -6.27 3.31 -17.33
CA ASN A 245 -7.43 2.55 -17.79
C ASN A 245 -8.75 3.21 -17.31
N PRO A 246 -9.61 3.69 -18.25
CA PRO A 246 -10.87 4.34 -17.89
C PRO A 246 -11.86 3.41 -17.15
N ASP A 247 -11.76 2.10 -17.32
CA ASP A 247 -12.62 1.15 -16.62
C ASP A 247 -12.22 1.06 -15.15
N TYR A 248 -10.94 1.09 -14.85
CA TYR A 248 -10.44 1.10 -13.47
C TYR A 248 -10.72 2.44 -12.78
N ILE A 249 -10.67 3.55 -13.53
CA ILE A 249 -11.10 4.86 -13.02
C ILE A 249 -12.56 4.80 -12.57
N ARG A 250 -13.48 4.24 -13.39
CA ARG A 250 -14.89 4.10 -13.02
C ARG A 250 -15.09 3.26 -11.76
N ILE A 251 -14.32 2.18 -11.61
CA ILE A 251 -14.33 1.35 -10.40
C ILE A 251 -13.89 2.17 -9.18
N ALA A 252 -12.81 2.91 -9.30
CA ALA A 252 -12.27 3.73 -8.21
C ALA A 252 -13.24 4.85 -7.81
N GLU A 253 -13.84 5.55 -8.77
CA GLU A 253 -14.84 6.59 -8.55
C GLU A 253 -16.07 6.04 -7.82
N GLU A 254 -16.58 4.88 -8.24
CA GLU A 254 -17.72 4.24 -7.59
C GLU A 254 -17.41 3.84 -6.13
N ARG A 255 -16.24 3.31 -5.85
CA ARG A 255 -15.81 2.99 -4.49
C ARG A 255 -15.72 4.25 -3.60
N LEU A 256 -15.18 5.34 -4.15
CA LEU A 256 -15.10 6.62 -3.46
C LEU A 256 -16.50 7.23 -3.21
N ARG A 257 -17.40 7.13 -4.18
CA ARG A 257 -18.80 7.55 -4.03
C ARG A 257 -19.48 6.81 -2.88
N LEU A 258 -19.39 5.48 -2.86
CA LEU A 258 -19.96 4.64 -1.81
C LEU A 258 -19.36 4.96 -0.42
N LEU A 259 -18.05 5.23 -0.33
CA LEU A 259 -17.41 5.65 0.91
C LEU A 259 -18.01 6.96 1.44
N ARG A 260 -18.21 7.95 0.56
CA ARG A 260 -18.75 9.26 0.91
C ARG A 260 -20.21 9.18 1.37
N GLU A 261 -21.01 8.39 0.70
CA GLU A 261 -22.42 8.15 1.09
C GLU A 261 -22.56 7.47 2.47
N GLN A 262 -21.61 6.61 2.84
CA GLN A 262 -21.60 6.00 4.17
C GLN A 262 -21.20 6.98 5.28
N LYS A 263 -20.48 8.07 4.95
CA LYS A 263 -20.07 9.12 5.89
C LYS A 263 -21.15 10.20 6.10
N GLU A 264 -22.09 10.36 5.15
CA GLU A 264 -23.20 11.28 5.32
C GLU A 264 -24.21 10.70 6.32
N PRO A 265 -24.62 11.46 7.36
CA PRO A 265 -25.71 11.02 8.22
C PRO A 265 -26.96 10.83 7.37
N PRO A 266 -27.82 9.82 7.64
CA PRO A 266 -29.03 9.60 6.85
C PRO A 266 -29.86 10.89 6.89
N LEU A 267 -30.03 11.51 5.72
CA LEU A 267 -30.96 12.62 5.54
C LEU A 267 -32.29 12.20 6.18
N PHE A 268 -32.75 12.98 7.15
CA PHE A 268 -33.93 12.74 7.96
C PHE A 268 -35.00 12.01 7.18
N LYS A 269 -35.36 10.79 7.59
CA LYS A 269 -36.67 10.22 7.22
C LYS A 269 -37.72 11.14 7.81
N THR A 270 -38.27 12.01 7.02
CA THR A 270 -39.50 12.71 7.33
C THR A 270 -40.54 11.65 7.63
N ILE A 271 -40.87 11.46 8.89
CA ILE A 271 -41.99 10.65 9.31
C ILE A 271 -43.21 11.48 8.87
N SER A 272 -43.77 11.10 7.72
CA SER A 272 -45.10 11.56 7.35
C SER A 272 -46.08 10.94 8.34
N SER A 273 -46.61 11.74 9.20
CA SER A 273 -47.75 11.46 10.09
C SER A 273 -49.01 11.13 9.28
#